data_082c5e0f78d36e7d3fae39db4aa106cc
#
_entry.id   082c5e0f78d36e7d3fae39db4aa106cc
#
_cell.length_a   1.000
_cell.length_b   1.000
_cell.length_c   1.000
_cell.angle_alpha   90.00
_cell.angle_beta   90.00
_cell.angle_gamma   90.00
#
_symmetry.space_group_name_H-M   'P 1'
#
loop_
_entity.id
_entity.type
_entity.pdbx_description
1 polymer ?
#
loop_
_entity_poly.entity_id
_entity_poly.type
_entity_poly.pdbx_seq_one_letter_code
_entity_poly.pdbx_strand_id
1 'polypeptide(L)'
;MEKKARKVVKPSKKGGEKIREPFTFLGETFGTIDKRTVGRHLFYLVLASLVTKLLVLFATTAVFHSFVDLFDLGYYFQNALLLAQGKIPYLSFGFDYPVLVFIPIGIALIPALVTQSAMAFVYSFQLLMILCDIGILLCVYFIALRVWDEKTAFSAGMIYATAFSAAYFVLTKYDAFPTLFLMGAVLFTVYGMSTRGYISATLGFFAKIFPAVTIPFMILYHAKRTSFRLEIISTIKVVVPFFVILLLPFLILRPDSINTYLMATGTGLGVYVNTATFTLYEYIHEIAHLGVDSATVSLFMYLLMGLVLIALLWFAFKGPAKRPVTFLKLLACALFAFVFFSKFHSPQYIVWYAPFLALLVADGLRKIGLFYLTQTLAYIEFPLMFGTYYVNLQYMNPVGSGGWYLTLAFFTLENLALIILFYSILRPKDGMRITLKNFYPDFIGKG
;
A
#
# COMPACT_ATOMS: atom_id res chain seq x y z
N MET A 1 1.98 10.96 -37.78
CA MET A 1 1.20 11.14 -36.55
C MET A 1 1.99 12.06 -35.65
N GLU A 2 1.57 13.32 -35.64
CA GLU A 2 2.39 14.46 -35.24
C GLU A 2 2.74 14.48 -33.77
N LYS A 3 4.05 14.44 -33.50
CA LYS A 3 4.64 14.91 -32.25
C LYS A 3 4.39 16.43 -32.19
N LYS A 4 3.32 16.88 -31.52
CA LYS A 4 3.26 18.28 -31.09
C LYS A 4 4.42 18.56 -30.14
N ALA A 5 5.51 19.08 -30.70
CA ALA A 5 6.61 19.64 -29.96
C ALA A 5 6.05 20.75 -29.05
N ARG A 6 6.08 20.56 -27.73
CA ARG A 6 5.89 21.65 -26.78
C ARG A 6 6.97 22.69 -27.07
N LYS A 7 6.55 23.89 -27.47
CA LYS A 7 7.43 25.03 -27.68
C LYS A 7 8.36 25.21 -26.50
N VAL A 8 9.65 25.04 -26.76
CA VAL A 8 10.72 25.47 -25.84
C VAL A 8 10.62 26.97 -25.75
N VAL A 9 10.12 27.50 -24.65
CA VAL A 9 10.16 28.94 -24.35
C VAL A 9 11.62 29.28 -24.10
N LYS A 10 12.23 30.03 -25.05
CA LYS A 10 13.56 30.61 -24.88
C LYS A 10 13.54 31.56 -23.67
N PRO A 11 14.49 31.44 -22.73
CA PRO A 11 14.52 32.36 -21.58
C PRO A 11 14.78 33.79 -22.05
N SER A 12 13.89 34.70 -21.70
CA SER A 12 14.07 36.14 -21.87
C SER A 12 15.18 36.61 -20.93
N LYS A 13 16.26 37.15 -21.47
CA LYS A 13 17.32 37.81 -20.70
C LYS A 13 16.78 39.13 -20.13
N LYS A 14 16.31 39.14 -18.90
CA LYS A 14 16.17 40.33 -18.06
C LYS A 14 17.04 40.18 -16.82
N GLY A 15 17.96 41.12 -16.68
CA GLY A 15 18.85 41.49 -15.59
C GLY A 15 19.07 40.51 -14.44
N GLY A 16 20.27 39.94 -14.31
CA GLY A 16 20.87 39.48 -13.01
C GLY A 16 20.30 38.27 -12.32
N GLU A 17 19.16 37.70 -12.74
CA GLU A 17 18.65 36.46 -12.19
C GLU A 17 19.49 35.28 -12.66
N LYS A 18 20.14 34.59 -11.73
CA LYS A 18 20.77 33.28 -11.98
C LYS A 18 19.75 32.40 -12.67
N ILE A 19 20.00 32.04 -13.94
CA ILE A 19 19.17 31.07 -14.68
C ILE A 19 19.12 29.80 -13.85
N ARG A 20 17.97 29.49 -13.24
CA ARG A 20 17.75 28.26 -12.48
C ARG A 20 17.64 27.12 -13.47
N GLU A 21 18.53 26.14 -13.39
CA GLU A 21 18.43 24.95 -14.20
C GLU A 21 17.16 24.17 -13.85
N PRO A 22 16.30 23.86 -14.84
CA PRO A 22 15.08 23.13 -14.60
C PRO A 22 15.40 21.70 -14.10
N PHE A 23 14.57 21.20 -13.18
CA PHE A 23 14.73 19.84 -12.67
C PHE A 23 14.22 18.82 -13.70
N THR A 24 14.98 17.75 -13.92
CA THR A 24 14.60 16.64 -14.81
C THR A 24 14.59 15.35 -14.03
N PHE A 25 13.53 14.56 -14.18
CA PHE A 25 13.38 13.25 -13.54
C PHE A 25 12.65 12.28 -14.49
N LEU A 26 13.20 11.08 -14.68
CA LEU A 26 12.68 10.04 -15.58
C LEU A 26 12.33 10.53 -16.99
N GLY A 27 13.14 11.43 -17.54
CA GLY A 27 12.94 11.99 -18.89
C GLY A 27 11.93 13.13 -18.98
N GLU A 28 11.29 13.53 -17.89
CA GLU A 28 10.40 14.69 -17.84
C GLU A 28 11.13 15.88 -17.22
N THR A 29 11.01 17.04 -17.84
CA THR A 29 11.61 18.31 -17.37
C THR A 29 10.54 19.19 -16.75
N PHE A 30 10.73 19.58 -15.50
CA PHE A 30 9.84 20.41 -14.70
C PHE A 30 10.36 21.86 -14.72
N GLY A 31 9.80 22.67 -15.60
CA GLY A 31 10.24 24.07 -15.79
C GLY A 31 9.93 25.01 -14.62
N THR A 32 9.06 24.61 -13.70
CA THR A 32 8.60 25.40 -12.56
C THR A 32 9.41 25.18 -11.28
N ILE A 33 10.25 24.14 -11.23
CA ILE A 33 11.03 23.79 -10.05
C ILE A 33 12.50 23.54 -10.43
N ASP A 34 13.42 24.00 -9.59
CA ASP A 34 14.84 23.78 -9.74
C ASP A 34 15.37 22.61 -8.86
N LYS A 35 16.55 22.11 -9.20
CA LYS A 35 17.21 21.00 -8.46
C LYS A 35 17.40 21.30 -6.97
N ARG A 36 17.70 22.56 -6.62
CA ARG A 36 17.93 22.98 -5.24
C ARG A 36 16.67 22.92 -4.41
N THR A 37 15.54 23.33 -4.99
CA THR A 37 14.23 23.28 -4.34
C THR A 37 13.79 21.83 -4.14
N VAL A 38 13.95 20.95 -5.16
CA VAL A 38 13.69 19.51 -4.99
C VAL A 38 14.57 18.93 -3.89
N GLY A 39 15.88 19.23 -3.88
CA GLY A 39 16.80 18.75 -2.84
C GLY A 39 16.37 19.17 -1.43
N ARG A 40 15.91 20.43 -1.25
CA ARG A 40 15.38 20.91 0.04
C ARG A 40 14.11 20.16 0.45
N HIS A 41 13.17 19.97 -0.49
CA HIS A 41 11.95 19.22 -0.22
C HIS A 41 12.28 17.80 0.24
N LEU A 42 13.11 17.09 -0.52
CA LEU A 42 13.48 15.72 -0.18
C LEU A 42 14.19 15.63 1.18
N PHE A 43 15.07 16.58 1.49
CA PHE A 43 15.73 16.67 2.80
C PHE A 43 14.71 16.79 3.95
N TYR A 44 13.77 17.76 3.85
CA TYR A 44 12.77 17.93 4.91
C TYR A 44 11.80 16.75 5.00
N LEU A 45 11.42 16.14 3.89
CA LEU A 45 10.54 14.98 3.86
C LEU A 45 11.20 13.75 4.51
N VAL A 46 12.46 13.48 4.19
CA VAL A 46 13.22 12.39 4.81
C VAL A 46 13.43 12.65 6.30
N LEU A 47 13.79 13.88 6.67
CA LEU A 47 13.93 14.26 8.07
C LEU A 47 12.61 14.08 8.85
N ALA A 48 11.49 14.55 8.31
CA ALA A 48 10.17 14.36 8.91
C ALA A 48 9.82 12.88 9.07
N SER A 49 10.09 12.06 8.05
CA SER A 49 9.86 10.62 8.11
C SER A 49 10.69 9.93 9.21
N LEU A 50 11.97 10.27 9.33
CA LEU A 50 12.84 9.72 10.37
C LEU A 50 12.42 10.18 11.77
N VAL A 51 12.10 11.47 11.93
CA VAL A 51 11.60 12.02 13.21
C VAL A 51 10.29 11.34 13.61
N THR A 52 9.36 11.12 12.68
CA THR A 52 8.10 10.42 12.96
C THR A 52 8.36 9.00 13.47
N LYS A 53 9.28 8.25 12.85
CA LYS A 53 9.63 6.90 13.31
C LYS A 53 10.27 6.88 14.70
N LEU A 54 11.14 7.83 14.98
CA LEU A 54 11.74 7.98 16.32
C LEU A 54 10.68 8.34 17.38
N LEU A 55 9.75 9.24 17.05
CA LEU A 55 8.65 9.61 17.95
C LEU A 55 7.70 8.43 18.19
N VAL A 56 7.37 7.66 17.14
CA VAL A 56 6.53 6.46 17.26
C VAL A 56 7.22 5.41 18.13
N LEU A 57 8.50 5.15 17.91
CA LEU A 57 9.27 4.22 18.74
C LEU A 57 9.29 4.66 20.20
N PHE A 58 9.57 5.94 20.46
CA PHE A 58 9.56 6.50 21.81
C PHE A 58 8.17 6.45 22.45
N ALA A 59 7.12 6.84 21.73
CA ALA A 59 5.75 6.80 22.24
C ALA A 59 5.34 5.37 22.60
N THR A 60 5.62 4.39 21.73
CA THR A 60 5.26 2.99 21.95
C THR A 60 5.99 2.39 23.15
N THR A 61 7.30 2.66 23.30
CA THR A 61 8.13 2.01 24.32
C THR A 61 8.15 2.75 25.66
N ALA A 62 8.29 4.08 25.63
CA ALA A 62 8.54 4.87 26.84
C ALA A 62 7.30 5.57 27.40
N VAL A 63 6.31 5.93 26.56
CA VAL A 63 5.13 6.68 26.98
C VAL A 63 3.95 5.77 27.27
N PHE A 64 3.57 4.96 26.27
CA PHE A 64 2.38 4.11 26.40
C PHE A 64 2.69 2.72 26.93
N HIS A 65 3.96 2.30 26.98
CA HIS A 65 4.37 0.94 27.34
C HIS A 65 3.53 -0.12 26.61
N SER A 66 3.22 0.17 25.34
CA SER A 66 2.31 -0.64 24.52
C SER A 66 3.03 -1.83 23.91
N PHE A 67 2.25 -2.73 23.33
CA PHE A 67 2.76 -3.94 22.72
C PHE A 67 3.78 -3.61 21.60
N VAL A 68 5.01 -4.09 21.77
CA VAL A 68 6.02 -4.08 20.70
C VAL A 68 5.99 -5.45 20.03
N ASP A 69 5.47 -5.51 18.81
CA ASP A 69 5.35 -6.75 18.07
C ASP A 69 6.71 -7.22 17.53
N LEU A 70 7.36 -8.06 18.31
CA LEU A 70 8.58 -8.76 17.90
C LEU A 70 8.31 -10.16 17.32
N PHE A 71 7.06 -10.60 17.27
CA PHE A 71 6.71 -11.95 16.83
C PHE A 71 7.15 -12.18 15.37
N ASP A 72 6.78 -11.29 14.47
CA ASP A 72 7.16 -11.41 13.05
C ASP A 72 8.68 -11.25 12.85
N LEU A 73 9.33 -10.35 13.58
CA LEU A 73 10.78 -10.20 13.54
C LEU A 73 11.51 -11.48 14.01
N GLY A 74 11.00 -12.12 15.06
CA GLY A 74 11.48 -13.42 15.51
C GLY A 74 11.26 -14.53 14.48
N TYR A 75 10.07 -14.55 13.85
CA TYR A 75 9.74 -15.47 12.77
C TYR A 75 10.66 -15.29 11.56
N TYR A 76 10.92 -14.06 11.13
CA TYR A 76 11.86 -13.77 10.04
C TYR A 76 13.28 -14.19 10.38
N PHE A 77 13.75 -13.94 11.61
CA PHE A 77 15.08 -14.34 12.06
C PHE A 77 15.25 -15.87 12.09
N GLN A 78 14.27 -16.61 12.62
CA GLN A 78 14.31 -18.07 12.62
C GLN A 78 14.38 -18.65 11.21
N ASN A 79 13.58 -18.12 10.27
CA ASN A 79 13.62 -18.55 8.87
C ASN A 79 14.96 -18.15 8.18
N ALA A 80 15.53 -17.00 8.55
CA ALA A 80 16.86 -16.61 8.08
C ALA A 80 17.95 -17.60 8.55
N LEU A 81 17.88 -18.10 9.78
CA LEU A 81 18.81 -19.10 10.28
C LEU A 81 18.69 -20.44 9.54
N LEU A 82 17.48 -20.81 9.08
CA LEU A 82 17.31 -22.00 8.23
C LEU A 82 18.01 -21.83 6.88
N LEU A 83 17.99 -20.63 6.29
CA LEU A 83 18.78 -20.33 5.09
C LEU A 83 20.29 -20.46 5.34
N ALA A 84 20.80 -19.95 6.46
CA ALA A 84 22.20 -20.09 6.83
C ALA A 84 22.64 -21.57 7.00
N GLN A 85 21.69 -22.45 7.34
CA GLN A 85 21.91 -23.90 7.40
C GLN A 85 21.84 -24.60 6.03
N GLY A 86 21.70 -23.84 4.93
CA GLY A 86 21.56 -24.38 3.58
C GLY A 86 20.17 -24.97 3.25
N LYS A 87 19.17 -24.75 4.12
CA LYS A 87 17.80 -25.19 3.86
C LYS A 87 17.12 -24.27 2.85
N ILE A 88 16.39 -24.85 1.90
CA ILE A 88 15.73 -24.10 0.83
C ILE A 88 14.26 -23.90 1.21
N PRO A 89 13.75 -22.64 1.21
CA PRO A 89 12.34 -22.34 1.47
C PRO A 89 11.43 -23.14 0.53
N TYR A 90 10.25 -23.53 1.02
CA TYR A 90 9.22 -24.36 0.36
C TYR A 90 9.65 -25.80 0.03
N LEU A 91 10.94 -26.10 -0.06
CA LEU A 91 11.45 -27.45 -0.30
C LEU A 91 11.82 -28.15 1.01
N SER A 92 12.59 -27.47 1.85
CA SER A 92 13.09 -28.03 3.13
C SER A 92 12.23 -27.63 4.33
N PHE A 93 11.53 -26.49 4.24
CA PHE A 93 10.63 -25.99 5.28
C PHE A 93 9.50 -25.15 4.66
N GLY A 94 8.34 -25.08 5.35
CA GLY A 94 7.23 -24.22 4.97
C GLY A 94 7.53 -22.76 5.27
N PHE A 95 7.06 -21.87 4.42
CA PHE A 95 7.17 -20.42 4.64
C PHE A 95 5.98 -19.70 4.02
N ASP A 96 5.34 -18.83 4.80
CA ASP A 96 4.02 -18.26 4.49
C ASP A 96 4.07 -17.05 3.53
N TYR A 97 5.25 -16.61 3.12
CA TYR A 97 5.42 -15.43 2.28
C TYR A 97 6.10 -15.76 0.96
N PRO A 98 5.92 -14.91 -0.08
CA PRO A 98 6.58 -15.08 -1.38
C PRO A 98 8.09 -15.02 -1.32
N VAL A 99 8.74 -15.63 -2.34
CA VAL A 99 10.17 -15.89 -2.37
C VAL A 99 11.07 -14.65 -2.23
N LEU A 100 10.64 -13.48 -2.72
CA LEU A 100 11.48 -12.27 -2.65
C LEU A 100 11.63 -11.69 -1.23
N VAL A 101 10.80 -12.10 -0.28
CA VAL A 101 10.97 -11.72 1.14
C VAL A 101 12.30 -12.21 1.70
N PHE A 102 12.87 -13.28 1.14
CA PHE A 102 14.19 -13.76 1.56
C PHE A 102 15.34 -12.81 1.21
N ILE A 103 15.15 -11.82 0.33
CA ILE A 103 16.15 -10.80 0.05
C ILE A 103 16.41 -9.92 1.29
N PRO A 104 15.43 -9.19 1.84
CA PRO A 104 15.67 -8.37 3.03
C PRO A 104 16.00 -9.21 4.25
N ILE A 105 15.43 -10.41 4.41
CA ILE A 105 15.74 -11.34 5.50
C ILE A 105 17.21 -11.80 5.41
N GLY A 106 17.67 -12.21 4.23
CA GLY A 106 19.06 -12.65 4.02
C GLY A 106 20.07 -11.52 4.21
N ILE A 107 19.78 -10.31 3.73
CA ILE A 107 20.64 -9.13 3.96
C ILE A 107 20.74 -8.81 5.45
N ALA A 108 19.61 -8.83 6.18
CA ALA A 108 19.59 -8.56 7.62
C ALA A 108 20.30 -9.63 8.45
N LEU A 109 20.38 -10.86 7.94
CA LEU A 109 21.08 -11.96 8.61
C LEU A 109 22.60 -11.76 8.65
N ILE A 110 23.19 -11.11 7.65
CA ILE A 110 24.67 -10.96 7.55
C ILE A 110 25.27 -10.32 8.80
N PRO A 111 24.82 -9.13 9.27
CA PRO A 111 25.32 -8.55 10.51
C PRO A 111 25.06 -9.41 11.74
N ALA A 112 23.94 -10.13 11.79
CA ALA A 112 23.62 -11.00 12.91
C ALA A 112 24.62 -12.17 13.03
N LEU A 113 25.01 -12.78 11.92
CA LEU A 113 26.02 -13.85 11.91
C LEU A 113 27.41 -13.33 12.29
N VAL A 114 27.78 -12.14 11.83
CA VAL A 114 29.09 -11.53 12.16
C VAL A 114 29.19 -11.19 13.64
N THR A 115 28.14 -10.60 14.21
CA THR A 115 28.11 -10.13 15.61
C THR A 115 27.61 -11.17 16.59
N GLN A 116 27.14 -12.31 16.14
CA GLN A 116 26.47 -13.35 16.95
C GLN A 116 25.30 -12.79 17.76
N SER A 117 24.57 -11.80 17.22
CA SER A 117 23.49 -11.08 17.91
C SER A 117 22.19 -11.08 17.12
N ALA A 118 21.11 -11.61 17.71
CA ALA A 118 19.76 -11.50 17.15
C ALA A 118 19.30 -10.03 17.04
N MET A 119 19.73 -9.14 17.93
CA MET A 119 19.41 -7.71 17.85
C MET A 119 20.05 -7.03 16.63
N ALA A 120 21.22 -7.51 16.18
CA ALA A 120 21.81 -7.01 14.94
C ALA A 120 20.95 -7.35 13.72
N PHE A 121 20.27 -8.51 13.71
CA PHE A 121 19.25 -8.82 12.70
C PHE A 121 18.09 -7.82 12.76
N VAL A 122 17.52 -7.59 13.94
CA VAL A 122 16.38 -6.68 14.13
C VAL A 122 16.71 -5.29 13.62
N TYR A 123 17.83 -4.70 14.04
CA TYR A 123 18.22 -3.35 13.63
C TYR A 123 18.53 -3.27 12.12
N SER A 124 19.18 -4.28 11.57
CA SER A 124 19.49 -4.31 10.13
C SER A 124 18.22 -4.45 9.30
N PHE A 125 17.28 -5.28 9.73
CA PHE A 125 15.99 -5.42 9.09
C PHE A 125 15.16 -4.13 9.16
N GLN A 126 15.10 -3.49 10.32
CA GLN A 126 14.44 -2.19 10.49
C GLN A 126 15.05 -1.11 9.58
N LEU A 127 16.38 -1.06 9.50
CA LEU A 127 17.06 -0.13 8.60
C LEU A 127 16.67 -0.36 7.13
N LEU A 128 16.62 -1.62 6.69
CA LEU A 128 16.18 -1.97 5.33
C LEU A 128 14.72 -1.54 5.07
N MET A 129 13.83 -1.74 6.04
CA MET A 129 12.43 -1.32 5.92
C MET A 129 12.30 0.21 5.91
N ILE A 130 13.09 0.93 6.70
CA ILE A 130 13.17 2.41 6.65
C ILE A 130 13.64 2.89 5.28
N LEU A 131 14.66 2.24 4.69
CA LEU A 131 15.13 2.58 3.34
C LEU A 131 14.05 2.32 2.27
N CYS A 132 13.29 1.22 2.38
CA CYS A 132 12.14 0.95 1.52
C CYS A 132 11.07 2.04 1.67
N ASP A 133 10.78 2.44 2.90
CA ASP A 133 9.79 3.47 3.19
C ASP A 133 10.20 4.87 2.67
N ILE A 134 11.49 5.21 2.77
CA ILE A 134 12.03 6.41 2.12
C ILE A 134 11.84 6.30 0.59
N GLY A 135 12.05 5.13 0.00
CA GLY A 135 11.76 4.88 -1.41
C GLY A 135 10.29 5.11 -1.77
N ILE A 136 9.36 4.68 -0.91
CA ILE A 136 7.92 4.95 -1.06
C ILE A 136 7.65 6.45 -0.99
N LEU A 137 8.23 7.15 -0.01
CA LEU A 137 8.12 8.60 0.13
C LEU A 137 8.58 9.34 -1.13
N LEU A 138 9.70 8.93 -1.71
CA LEU A 138 10.18 9.48 -2.99
C LEU A 138 9.17 9.21 -4.12
N CYS A 139 8.61 8.00 -4.20
CA CYS A 139 7.56 7.70 -5.18
C CYS A 139 6.34 8.62 -4.98
N VAL A 140 5.86 8.81 -3.76
CA VAL A 140 4.74 9.74 -3.44
C VAL A 140 5.06 11.14 -3.93
N TYR A 141 6.24 11.67 -3.60
CA TYR A 141 6.66 13.01 -4.02
C TYR A 141 6.69 13.16 -5.54
N PHE A 142 7.36 12.25 -6.25
CA PHE A 142 7.49 12.34 -7.71
C PHE A 142 6.21 12.04 -8.47
N ILE A 143 5.35 11.16 -7.97
CA ILE A 143 4.00 10.94 -8.53
C ILE A 143 3.20 12.24 -8.39
N ALA A 144 3.18 12.86 -7.22
CA ALA A 144 2.43 14.09 -6.99
C ALA A 144 2.99 15.25 -7.83
N LEU A 145 4.31 15.39 -7.95
CA LEU A 145 4.97 16.38 -8.80
C LEU A 145 4.59 16.23 -10.28
N ARG A 146 4.45 14.99 -10.75
CA ARG A 146 4.05 14.68 -12.13
C ARG A 146 2.59 14.91 -12.41
N VAL A 147 1.73 14.62 -11.45
CA VAL A 147 0.26 14.62 -11.61
C VAL A 147 -0.35 15.98 -11.33
N TRP A 148 0.20 16.69 -10.35
CA TRP A 148 -0.30 17.99 -9.91
C TRP A 148 0.78 19.08 -10.03
N ASP A 149 1.37 19.47 -8.92
CA ASP A 149 2.35 20.55 -8.83
C ASP A 149 3.33 20.35 -7.65
N GLU A 150 4.28 21.27 -7.52
CA GLU A 150 5.30 21.29 -6.48
C GLU A 150 4.70 21.33 -5.06
N LYS A 151 3.68 22.17 -4.85
CA LYS A 151 3.06 22.35 -3.53
C LYS A 151 2.35 21.07 -3.10
N THR A 152 1.59 20.48 -4.01
CA THR A 152 0.90 19.20 -3.78
C THR A 152 1.92 18.09 -3.54
N ALA A 153 3.04 18.08 -4.28
CA ALA A 153 4.10 17.08 -4.08
C ALA A 153 4.71 17.16 -2.68
N PHE A 154 5.04 18.35 -2.21
CA PHE A 154 5.57 18.55 -0.86
C PHE A 154 4.52 18.21 0.21
N SER A 155 3.27 18.65 0.03
CA SER A 155 2.17 18.33 0.97
C SER A 155 1.90 16.84 1.07
N ALA A 156 1.77 16.13 -0.08
CA ALA A 156 1.56 14.68 -0.08
C ALA A 156 2.73 13.94 0.55
N GLY A 157 3.97 14.37 0.24
CA GLY A 157 5.16 13.84 0.88
C GLY A 157 5.17 14.04 2.40
N MET A 158 4.80 15.23 2.90
CA MET A 158 4.71 15.49 4.34
C MET A 158 3.63 14.66 5.02
N ILE A 159 2.44 14.54 4.42
CA ILE A 159 1.34 13.72 4.94
C ILE A 159 1.80 12.25 5.05
N TYR A 160 2.49 11.71 4.05
CA TYR A 160 3.02 10.35 4.11
C TYR A 160 4.16 10.23 5.14
N ALA A 161 5.11 11.17 5.16
CA ALA A 161 6.24 11.16 6.09
C ALA A 161 5.80 11.15 7.56
N THR A 162 4.62 11.72 7.84
CA THR A 162 4.05 11.83 9.20
C THR A 162 2.90 10.86 9.45
N ALA A 163 2.72 9.84 8.61
CA ALA A 163 1.76 8.74 8.79
C ALA A 163 2.24 7.79 9.89
N PHE A 164 1.98 8.16 11.15
CA PHE A 164 2.61 7.54 12.32
C PHE A 164 2.16 6.09 12.58
N SER A 165 0.92 5.70 12.26
CA SER A 165 0.50 4.31 12.36
C SER A 165 1.21 3.44 11.32
N ALA A 166 1.34 3.91 10.07
CA ALA A 166 2.14 3.23 9.07
C ALA A 166 3.62 3.12 9.49
N ALA A 167 4.19 4.18 10.11
CA ALA A 167 5.56 4.20 10.61
C ALA A 167 5.83 3.12 11.67
N TYR A 168 4.86 2.82 12.53
CA TYR A 168 4.96 1.71 13.49
C TYR A 168 5.20 0.37 12.78
N PHE A 169 4.39 0.08 11.74
CA PHE A 169 4.52 -1.18 11.02
C PHE A 169 5.75 -1.24 10.11
N VAL A 170 6.27 -0.12 9.63
CA VAL A 170 7.58 -0.07 8.97
C VAL A 170 8.70 -0.54 9.89
N LEU A 171 8.59 -0.28 11.20
CA LEU A 171 9.60 -0.71 12.18
C LEU A 171 9.47 -2.18 12.61
N THR A 172 8.30 -2.81 12.41
CA THR A 172 8.01 -4.15 12.95
C THR A 172 7.69 -5.20 11.89
N LYS A 173 7.38 -4.79 10.67
CA LYS A 173 6.92 -5.67 9.58
C LYS A 173 7.70 -5.42 8.28
N TYR A 174 7.64 -6.37 7.34
CA TYR A 174 8.32 -6.24 6.04
C TYR A 174 7.48 -5.51 4.96
N ASP A 175 6.31 -5.04 5.28
CA ASP A 175 5.31 -4.51 4.33
C ASP A 175 5.77 -3.29 3.53
N ALA A 176 6.77 -2.55 4.01
CA ALA A 176 7.41 -1.48 3.25
C ALA A 176 8.11 -2.00 1.97
N PHE A 177 8.65 -3.23 2.01
CA PHE A 177 9.36 -3.82 0.87
C PHE A 177 8.42 -4.07 -0.33
N PRO A 178 7.30 -4.83 -0.23
CA PRO A 178 6.36 -4.98 -1.34
C PRO A 178 5.65 -3.67 -1.72
N THR A 179 5.40 -2.76 -0.77
CA THR A 179 4.78 -1.47 -1.05
C THR A 179 5.70 -0.56 -1.86
N LEU A 180 7.02 -0.66 -1.69
CA LEU A 180 7.98 0.05 -2.55
C LEU A 180 7.81 -0.36 -4.02
N PHE A 181 7.67 -1.65 -4.30
CA PHE A 181 7.42 -2.13 -5.66
C PHE A 181 6.04 -1.72 -6.19
N LEU A 182 5.02 -1.74 -5.34
CA LEU A 182 3.69 -1.22 -5.68
C LEU A 182 3.78 0.25 -6.11
N MET A 183 4.40 1.10 -5.30
CA MET A 183 4.53 2.53 -5.59
C MET A 183 5.47 2.81 -6.75
N GLY A 184 6.51 1.98 -6.94
CA GLY A 184 7.35 1.98 -8.12
C GLY A 184 6.58 1.67 -9.41
N ALA A 185 5.67 0.67 -9.37
CA ALA A 185 4.81 0.35 -10.50
C ALA A 185 3.90 1.54 -10.88
N VAL A 186 3.32 2.21 -9.88
CA VAL A 186 2.50 3.41 -10.08
C VAL A 186 3.34 4.57 -10.63
N LEU A 187 4.52 4.81 -10.06
CA LEU A 187 5.45 5.84 -10.52
C LEU A 187 5.78 5.65 -12.00
N PHE A 188 6.30 4.49 -12.38
CA PHE A 188 6.67 4.20 -13.77
C PHE A 188 5.48 4.29 -14.71
N THR A 189 4.29 3.87 -14.27
CA THR A 189 3.05 3.97 -15.06
C THR A 189 2.68 5.43 -15.33
N VAL A 190 2.72 6.29 -14.32
CA VAL A 190 2.38 7.72 -14.45
C VAL A 190 3.39 8.45 -15.34
N TYR A 191 4.66 8.03 -15.34
CA TYR A 191 5.71 8.52 -16.24
C TYR A 191 5.70 7.85 -17.64
N GLY A 192 4.75 6.96 -17.92
CA GLY A 192 4.58 6.33 -19.23
C GLY A 192 5.56 5.19 -19.53
N MET A 193 6.22 4.66 -18.51
CA MET A 193 7.22 3.58 -18.61
C MET A 193 6.58 2.22 -18.32
N SER A 194 5.69 1.73 -19.21
CA SER A 194 4.86 0.54 -18.96
C SER A 194 5.66 -0.70 -18.56
N THR A 195 6.72 -1.04 -19.31
CA THR A 195 7.56 -2.22 -19.03
C THR A 195 8.18 -2.17 -17.62
N ARG A 196 8.74 -1.02 -17.20
CA ARG A 196 9.28 -0.86 -15.85
C ARG A 196 8.20 -0.97 -14.78
N GLY A 197 7.01 -0.45 -15.08
CA GLY A 197 5.84 -0.60 -14.23
C GLY A 197 5.46 -2.06 -14.04
N TYR A 198 5.37 -2.84 -15.13
CA TYR A 198 5.06 -4.28 -15.06
C TYR A 198 6.15 -5.07 -14.31
N ILE A 199 7.44 -4.76 -14.54
CA ILE A 199 8.54 -5.37 -13.77
C ILE A 199 8.36 -5.10 -12.28
N SER A 200 8.12 -3.84 -11.91
CA SER A 200 7.94 -3.46 -10.51
C SER A 200 6.72 -4.15 -9.88
N ALA A 201 5.56 -4.17 -10.56
CA ALA A 201 4.38 -4.86 -10.06
C ALA A 201 4.61 -6.37 -9.88
N THR A 202 5.34 -7.00 -10.81
CA THR A 202 5.67 -8.43 -10.75
C THR A 202 6.63 -8.74 -9.62
N LEU A 203 7.68 -7.94 -9.42
CA LEU A 203 8.56 -8.07 -8.25
C LEU A 203 7.79 -7.88 -6.95
N GLY A 204 6.87 -6.91 -6.93
CA GLY A 204 5.95 -6.70 -5.81
C GLY A 204 5.11 -7.95 -5.51
N PHE A 205 4.56 -8.60 -6.53
CA PHE A 205 3.82 -9.86 -6.37
C PHE A 205 4.67 -10.95 -5.71
N PHE A 206 5.91 -11.11 -6.13
CA PHE A 206 6.84 -12.09 -5.54
C PHE A 206 7.39 -11.67 -4.17
N ALA A 207 7.17 -10.43 -3.75
CA ALA A 207 7.40 -9.99 -2.37
C ALA A 207 6.15 -10.16 -1.49
N LYS A 208 4.96 -9.86 -2.02
CA LYS A 208 3.62 -10.08 -1.41
C LYS A 208 2.56 -9.98 -2.51
N ILE A 209 1.48 -10.72 -2.41
CA ILE A 209 0.51 -10.88 -3.53
C ILE A 209 -0.18 -9.58 -3.92
N PHE A 210 -0.48 -8.69 -2.98
CA PHE A 210 -1.32 -7.51 -3.21
C PHE A 210 -0.84 -6.53 -4.29
N PRO A 211 0.45 -6.32 -4.58
CA PRO A 211 0.88 -5.46 -5.69
C PRO A 211 0.36 -5.89 -7.06
N ALA A 212 0.02 -7.17 -7.24
CA ALA A 212 -0.54 -7.66 -8.50
C ALA A 212 -1.89 -7.02 -8.88
N VAL A 213 -2.62 -6.47 -7.89
CA VAL A 213 -3.88 -5.75 -8.14
C VAL A 213 -3.68 -4.56 -9.08
N THR A 214 -2.46 -4.02 -9.18
CA THR A 214 -2.16 -2.89 -10.07
C THR A 214 -2.14 -3.28 -11.54
N ILE A 215 -1.76 -4.52 -11.87
CA ILE A 215 -1.51 -4.96 -13.25
C ILE A 215 -2.71 -4.72 -14.17
N PRO A 216 -3.95 -5.17 -13.87
CA PRO A 216 -5.09 -4.94 -14.75
C PRO A 216 -5.40 -3.45 -14.96
N PHE A 217 -5.25 -2.62 -13.94
CA PHE A 217 -5.45 -1.17 -14.06
C PHE A 217 -4.36 -0.50 -14.89
N MET A 218 -3.10 -0.97 -14.79
CA MET A 218 -1.98 -0.49 -15.61
C MET A 218 -2.19 -0.84 -17.08
N ILE A 219 -2.62 -2.08 -17.39
CA ILE A 219 -2.97 -2.50 -18.75
C ILE A 219 -4.03 -1.57 -19.34
N LEU A 220 -5.13 -1.32 -18.59
CA LEU A 220 -6.21 -0.45 -19.04
C LEU A 220 -5.75 1.02 -19.18
N TYR A 221 -4.89 1.50 -18.30
CA TYR A 221 -4.33 2.86 -18.36
C TYR A 221 -3.46 3.06 -19.61
N HIS A 222 -2.54 2.13 -19.89
CA HIS A 222 -1.65 2.21 -21.02
C HIS A 222 -2.37 1.92 -22.35
N ALA A 223 -3.31 0.98 -22.35
CA ALA A 223 -4.12 0.62 -23.53
C ALA A 223 -4.89 1.79 -24.15
N LYS A 224 -5.20 2.83 -23.34
CA LYS A 224 -5.80 4.08 -23.85
C LYS A 224 -4.85 4.93 -24.71
N ARG A 225 -3.55 4.65 -24.68
CA ARG A 225 -2.49 5.37 -25.43
C ARG A 225 -1.86 4.50 -26.51
N THR A 226 -1.92 3.19 -26.35
CA THR A 226 -1.38 2.17 -27.26
C THR A 226 -2.51 1.29 -27.79
N SER A 227 -2.48 -0.01 -27.52
CA SER A 227 -3.61 -0.90 -27.74
C SER A 227 -3.67 -1.95 -26.63
N PHE A 228 -4.87 -2.44 -26.34
CA PHE A 228 -5.09 -3.48 -25.32
C PHE A 228 -4.26 -4.75 -25.60
N ARG A 229 -4.21 -5.18 -26.87
CA ARG A 229 -3.43 -6.35 -27.28
C ARG A 229 -1.93 -6.17 -27.02
N LEU A 230 -1.38 -4.99 -27.34
CA LEU A 230 0.04 -4.72 -27.11
C LEU A 230 0.39 -4.70 -25.63
N GLU A 231 -0.47 -4.13 -24.78
CA GLU A 231 -0.23 -4.08 -23.35
C GLU A 231 -0.33 -5.48 -22.71
N ILE A 232 -1.26 -6.33 -23.15
CA ILE A 232 -1.33 -7.73 -22.71
C ILE A 232 -0.04 -8.46 -23.09
N ILE A 233 0.41 -8.35 -24.35
CA ILE A 233 1.65 -8.99 -24.79
C ILE A 233 2.86 -8.49 -23.99
N SER A 234 2.95 -7.18 -23.72
CA SER A 234 4.02 -6.58 -22.93
C SER A 234 4.01 -7.10 -21.49
N THR A 235 2.81 -7.22 -20.89
CA THR A 235 2.65 -7.80 -19.57
C THR A 235 3.09 -9.25 -19.52
N ILE A 236 2.64 -10.08 -20.46
CA ILE A 236 3.02 -11.50 -20.54
C ILE A 236 4.54 -11.65 -20.70
N LYS A 237 5.17 -10.86 -21.58
CA LYS A 237 6.64 -10.87 -21.78
C LYS A 237 7.43 -10.55 -20.51
N VAL A 238 6.85 -9.78 -19.58
CA VAL A 238 7.48 -9.46 -18.29
C VAL A 238 7.12 -10.53 -17.24
N VAL A 239 5.83 -10.80 -17.05
CA VAL A 239 5.35 -11.64 -15.94
C VAL A 239 5.82 -13.08 -16.07
N VAL A 240 5.71 -13.68 -17.28
CA VAL A 240 6.01 -15.11 -17.48
C VAL A 240 7.46 -15.48 -17.14
N PRO A 241 8.50 -14.73 -17.57
CA PRO A 241 9.88 -15.04 -17.17
C PRO A 241 10.09 -15.06 -15.65
N PHE A 242 9.49 -14.12 -14.92
CA PHE A 242 9.59 -14.12 -13.46
C PHE A 242 8.91 -15.34 -12.83
N PHE A 243 7.73 -15.73 -13.33
CA PHE A 243 7.05 -16.97 -12.87
C PHE A 243 7.90 -18.21 -13.17
N VAL A 244 8.48 -18.29 -14.36
CA VAL A 244 9.35 -19.41 -14.75
C VAL A 244 10.60 -19.49 -13.86
N ILE A 245 11.21 -18.35 -13.53
CA ILE A 245 12.44 -18.32 -12.73
C ILE A 245 12.16 -18.50 -11.24
N LEU A 246 11.15 -17.82 -10.70
CA LEU A 246 10.95 -17.69 -9.26
C LEU A 246 9.93 -18.70 -8.68
N LEU A 247 9.04 -19.25 -9.48
CA LEU A 247 8.00 -20.16 -8.98
C LEU A 247 8.10 -21.57 -9.56
N LEU A 248 8.32 -21.70 -10.89
CA LEU A 248 8.30 -22.99 -11.56
C LEU A 248 9.28 -24.02 -11.00
N PRO A 249 10.52 -23.69 -10.57
CA PRO A 249 11.42 -24.65 -9.94
C PRO A 249 10.83 -25.31 -8.70
N PHE A 250 10.14 -24.53 -7.86
CA PHE A 250 9.49 -25.05 -6.66
C PHE A 250 8.32 -25.97 -7.02
N LEU A 251 7.51 -25.62 -8.03
CA LEU A 251 6.39 -26.44 -8.49
C LEU A 251 6.84 -27.78 -9.10
N ILE A 252 7.98 -27.81 -9.79
CA ILE A 252 8.53 -29.02 -10.38
C ILE A 252 9.13 -29.93 -9.28
N LEU A 253 9.90 -29.35 -8.35
CA LEU A 253 10.63 -30.10 -7.33
C LEU A 253 9.71 -30.58 -6.20
N ARG A 254 8.71 -29.79 -5.84
CA ARG A 254 7.74 -30.08 -4.78
C ARG A 254 6.39 -29.41 -5.06
N PRO A 255 5.49 -30.06 -5.83
CA PRO A 255 4.20 -29.47 -6.21
C PRO A 255 3.39 -28.96 -5.00
N ASP A 256 3.42 -29.64 -3.87
CA ASP A 256 2.72 -29.25 -2.65
C ASP A 256 3.25 -27.94 -2.03
N SER A 257 4.43 -27.49 -2.43
CA SER A 257 5.00 -26.21 -1.94
C SER A 257 4.09 -25.02 -2.23
N ILE A 258 3.33 -25.07 -3.31
CA ILE A 258 2.36 -24.01 -3.66
C ILE A 258 1.21 -23.95 -2.67
N ASN A 259 0.83 -25.06 -2.05
CA ASN A 259 -0.26 -25.10 -1.07
C ASN A 259 0.11 -24.29 0.17
N THR A 260 1.35 -24.39 0.64
CA THR A 260 1.85 -23.56 1.76
C THR A 260 1.76 -22.09 1.43
N TYR A 261 2.16 -21.71 0.20
CA TYR A 261 2.08 -20.35 -0.30
C TYR A 261 0.64 -19.85 -0.48
N LEU A 262 -0.25 -20.68 -1.03
CA LEU A 262 -1.66 -20.35 -1.21
C LEU A 262 -2.42 -20.31 0.13
N MET A 263 -2.09 -21.18 1.07
CA MET A 263 -2.67 -21.16 2.41
C MET A 263 -2.34 -19.88 3.18
N ALA A 264 -1.15 -19.33 3.00
CA ALA A 264 -0.76 -18.04 3.54
C ALA A 264 -1.58 -16.86 3.00
N THR A 265 -2.29 -17.04 1.89
CA THR A 265 -3.25 -16.03 1.38
C THR A 265 -4.52 -15.92 2.21
N GLY A 266 -4.59 -16.58 3.36
CA GLY A 266 -5.70 -16.47 4.31
C GLY A 266 -6.85 -17.44 4.10
N THR A 267 -6.75 -18.39 3.15
CA THR A 267 -7.83 -19.35 2.89
C THR A 267 -8.10 -20.28 4.10
N GLY A 268 -7.06 -20.60 4.88
CA GLY A 268 -7.15 -21.43 6.11
C GLY A 268 -7.33 -20.64 7.40
N LEU A 269 -7.28 -19.30 7.37
CA LEU A 269 -7.39 -18.47 8.57
C LEU A 269 -8.85 -18.12 8.87
N GLY A 270 -9.17 -18.00 10.16
CA GLY A 270 -10.46 -17.50 10.65
C GLY A 270 -10.71 -16.02 10.27
N VAL A 271 -11.86 -15.51 10.66
CA VAL A 271 -12.18 -14.09 10.48
C VAL A 271 -11.45 -13.29 11.56
N TYR A 272 -10.71 -12.26 11.16
CA TYR A 272 -9.99 -11.41 12.10
C TYR A 272 -10.93 -10.36 12.73
N VAL A 273 -10.77 -10.13 14.02
CA VAL A 273 -11.66 -9.28 14.85
C VAL A 273 -11.72 -7.82 14.39
N ASN A 274 -10.66 -7.31 13.80
CA ASN A 274 -10.58 -5.94 13.29
C ASN A 274 -11.16 -5.75 11.87
N THR A 275 -11.74 -6.80 11.29
CA THR A 275 -12.30 -6.73 9.93
C THR A 275 -13.74 -6.21 9.93
N ALA A 276 -14.12 -5.52 8.85
CA ALA A 276 -15.52 -5.19 8.60
C ALA A 276 -16.39 -6.46 8.50
N THR A 277 -15.83 -7.57 8.03
CA THR A 277 -16.48 -8.89 7.99
C THR A 277 -16.82 -9.38 9.39
N PHE A 278 -15.89 -9.28 10.35
CA PHE A 278 -16.13 -9.66 11.74
C PHE A 278 -17.15 -8.74 12.40
N THR A 279 -16.97 -7.43 12.26
CA THR A 279 -17.90 -6.42 12.78
C THR A 279 -19.34 -6.70 12.31
N LEU A 280 -19.51 -6.99 11.01
CA LEU A 280 -20.82 -7.33 10.44
C LEU A 280 -21.36 -8.67 11.02
N TYR A 281 -20.49 -9.68 11.16
CA TYR A 281 -20.86 -10.96 11.77
C TYR A 281 -21.38 -10.79 13.20
N GLU A 282 -20.64 -10.04 14.04
CA GLU A 282 -21.04 -9.79 15.44
C GLU A 282 -22.41 -9.08 15.54
N TYR A 283 -22.67 -8.09 14.66
CA TYR A 283 -23.99 -7.44 14.61
C TYR A 283 -25.10 -8.38 14.18
N ILE A 284 -24.88 -9.25 13.21
CA ILE A 284 -25.91 -10.16 12.69
C ILE A 284 -26.13 -11.33 13.67
N HIS A 285 -25.07 -11.94 14.17
CA HIS A 285 -25.14 -13.15 14.98
C HIS A 285 -25.43 -12.85 16.44
N GLU A 286 -24.63 -11.98 17.09
CA GLU A 286 -24.69 -11.75 18.53
C GLU A 286 -25.74 -10.68 18.94
N ILE A 287 -25.94 -9.64 18.12
CA ILE A 287 -26.89 -8.57 18.47
C ILE A 287 -28.28 -8.81 17.86
N ALA A 288 -28.34 -9.16 16.56
CA ALA A 288 -29.62 -9.41 15.89
C ALA A 288 -30.15 -10.84 16.03
N HIS A 289 -29.36 -11.77 16.56
CA HIS A 289 -29.70 -13.20 16.80
C HIS A 289 -30.23 -13.93 15.55
N LEU A 290 -29.68 -13.61 14.36
CA LEU A 290 -30.17 -14.16 13.09
C LEU A 290 -29.59 -15.56 12.77
N GLY A 291 -28.70 -16.12 13.59
CA GLY A 291 -28.16 -17.48 13.41
C GLY A 291 -27.31 -17.67 12.16
N VAL A 292 -26.79 -16.58 11.57
CA VAL A 292 -25.91 -16.63 10.41
C VAL A 292 -24.47 -16.90 10.86
N ASP A 293 -23.79 -17.84 10.23
CA ASP A 293 -22.39 -18.16 10.57
C ASP A 293 -21.37 -17.21 9.90
N SER A 294 -20.15 -17.20 10.43
CA SER A 294 -19.07 -16.34 9.95
C SER A 294 -18.60 -16.69 8.53
N ALA A 295 -18.78 -17.93 8.09
CA ALA A 295 -18.44 -18.37 6.74
C ALA A 295 -19.40 -17.75 5.70
N THR A 296 -20.70 -17.73 6.01
CA THR A 296 -21.72 -17.10 5.19
C THR A 296 -21.50 -15.59 5.05
N VAL A 297 -21.20 -14.91 6.17
CA VAL A 297 -20.86 -13.47 6.15
C VAL A 297 -19.60 -13.22 5.33
N SER A 298 -18.56 -14.07 5.48
CA SER A 298 -17.32 -13.97 4.71
C SER A 298 -17.57 -14.13 3.22
N LEU A 299 -18.38 -15.12 2.82
CA LEU A 299 -18.75 -15.33 1.41
C LEU A 299 -19.46 -14.12 0.84
N PHE A 300 -20.43 -13.55 1.57
CA PHE A 300 -21.13 -12.32 1.18
C PHE A 300 -20.16 -11.16 0.95
N MET A 301 -19.22 -10.94 1.88
CA MET A 301 -18.21 -9.88 1.77
C MET A 301 -17.26 -10.09 0.59
N TYR A 302 -16.83 -11.34 0.31
CA TYR A 302 -16.03 -11.65 -0.87
C TYR A 302 -16.79 -11.44 -2.19
N LEU A 303 -18.09 -11.75 -2.23
CA LEU A 303 -18.92 -11.44 -3.41
C LEU A 303 -19.02 -9.92 -3.62
N LEU A 304 -19.21 -9.14 -2.55
CA LEU A 304 -19.19 -7.66 -2.63
C LEU A 304 -17.83 -7.15 -3.11
N MET A 305 -16.73 -7.70 -2.59
CA MET A 305 -15.37 -7.36 -3.06
C MET A 305 -15.24 -7.61 -4.57
N GLY A 306 -15.66 -8.79 -5.04
CA GLY A 306 -15.63 -9.14 -6.46
C GLY A 306 -16.44 -8.17 -7.31
N LEU A 307 -17.67 -7.84 -6.89
CA LEU A 307 -18.54 -6.88 -7.58
C LEU A 307 -17.90 -5.47 -7.65
N VAL A 308 -17.31 -5.00 -6.54
CA VAL A 308 -16.63 -3.69 -6.50
C VAL A 308 -15.42 -3.69 -7.43
N LEU A 309 -14.58 -4.73 -7.39
CA LEU A 309 -13.40 -4.83 -8.27
C LEU A 309 -13.80 -4.89 -9.76
N ILE A 310 -14.84 -5.66 -10.11
CA ILE A 310 -15.39 -5.70 -11.48
C ILE A 310 -15.90 -4.32 -11.90
N ALA A 311 -16.65 -3.63 -11.03
CA ALA A 311 -17.12 -2.28 -11.30
C ALA A 311 -15.96 -1.29 -11.51
N LEU A 312 -14.92 -1.33 -10.68
CA LEU A 312 -13.74 -0.48 -10.83
C LEU A 312 -12.99 -0.77 -12.15
N LEU A 313 -12.85 -2.04 -12.55
CA LEU A 313 -12.25 -2.42 -13.84
C LEU A 313 -13.13 -1.97 -15.01
N TRP A 314 -14.44 -2.09 -14.90
CA TRP A 314 -15.38 -1.57 -15.88
C TRP A 314 -15.24 -0.05 -16.06
N PHE A 315 -15.15 0.69 -14.96
CA PHE A 315 -14.90 2.14 -15.01
C PHE A 315 -13.54 2.46 -15.61
N ALA A 316 -12.48 1.69 -15.28
CA ALA A 316 -11.17 1.85 -15.91
C ALA A 316 -11.22 1.58 -17.43
N PHE A 317 -12.01 0.59 -17.86
CA PHE A 317 -12.18 0.24 -19.27
C PHE A 317 -12.98 1.29 -20.04
N LYS A 318 -14.12 1.72 -19.53
CA LYS A 318 -15.04 2.67 -20.22
C LYS A 318 -14.66 4.13 -20.02
N GLY A 319 -14.09 4.46 -18.86
CA GLY A 319 -13.89 5.84 -18.43
C GLY A 319 -12.62 6.50 -18.94
N PRO A 320 -12.38 7.77 -18.53
CA PRO A 320 -11.19 8.57 -18.88
C PRO A 320 -9.97 8.10 -18.10
N ALA A 321 -9.69 6.80 -18.05
CA ALA A 321 -8.54 6.22 -17.35
C ALA A 321 -7.17 6.76 -17.88
N LYS A 322 -7.17 7.57 -18.95
CA LYS A 322 -6.00 8.33 -19.40
C LYS A 322 -5.49 9.35 -18.39
N ARG A 323 -6.34 9.80 -17.46
CA ARG A 323 -5.97 10.80 -16.44
C ARG A 323 -5.28 10.10 -15.28
N PRO A 324 -4.05 10.51 -14.93
CA PRO A 324 -3.32 9.88 -13.80
C PRO A 324 -4.10 9.91 -12.48
N VAL A 325 -4.84 10.99 -12.21
CA VAL A 325 -5.67 11.11 -10.99
C VAL A 325 -6.74 10.03 -10.93
N THR A 326 -7.42 9.76 -12.07
CA THR A 326 -8.44 8.69 -12.13
C THR A 326 -7.82 7.32 -11.89
N PHE A 327 -6.66 7.06 -12.49
CA PHE A 327 -5.90 5.83 -12.27
C PHE A 327 -5.53 5.66 -10.79
N LEU A 328 -5.00 6.70 -10.13
CA LEU A 328 -4.67 6.66 -8.70
C LEU A 328 -5.90 6.39 -7.81
N LYS A 329 -7.04 7.04 -8.11
CA LYS A 329 -8.29 6.82 -7.37
C LYS A 329 -8.80 5.38 -7.52
N LEU A 330 -8.78 4.85 -8.74
CA LEU A 330 -9.23 3.46 -9.00
C LEU A 330 -8.35 2.44 -8.27
N LEU A 331 -7.02 2.64 -8.27
CA LEU A 331 -6.10 1.78 -7.53
C LEU A 331 -6.31 1.88 -6.02
N ALA A 332 -6.45 3.09 -5.48
CA ALA A 332 -6.74 3.29 -4.06
C ALA A 332 -8.03 2.57 -3.65
N CYS A 333 -9.10 2.68 -4.47
CA CYS A 333 -10.36 1.98 -4.22
C CYS A 333 -10.23 0.45 -4.35
N ALA A 334 -9.43 -0.05 -5.29
CA ALA A 334 -9.21 -1.48 -5.43
C ALA A 334 -8.46 -2.06 -4.23
N LEU A 335 -7.41 -1.38 -3.75
CA LEU A 335 -6.70 -1.76 -2.52
C LEU A 335 -7.60 -1.67 -1.30
N PHE A 336 -8.40 -0.61 -1.19
CA PHE A 336 -9.37 -0.48 -0.11
C PHE A 336 -10.40 -1.61 -0.14
N ALA A 337 -10.99 -1.92 -1.30
CA ALA A 337 -11.94 -3.01 -1.43
C ALA A 337 -11.31 -4.35 -1.01
N PHE A 338 -10.07 -4.61 -1.45
CA PHE A 338 -9.33 -5.81 -1.07
C PHE A 338 -9.14 -5.92 0.46
N VAL A 339 -8.76 -4.83 1.12
CA VAL A 339 -8.54 -4.80 2.57
C VAL A 339 -9.87 -4.84 3.33
N PHE A 340 -10.84 -4.01 2.94
CA PHE A 340 -12.08 -3.79 3.67
C PHE A 340 -13.04 -4.99 3.64
N PHE A 341 -13.19 -5.64 2.48
CA PHE A 341 -14.09 -6.79 2.31
C PHE A 341 -13.44 -8.12 2.65
N SER A 342 -12.15 -8.14 2.98
CA SER A 342 -11.47 -9.37 3.39
C SER A 342 -11.90 -9.81 4.78
N LYS A 343 -11.98 -11.13 5.00
CA LYS A 343 -12.09 -11.71 6.35
C LYS A 343 -10.76 -11.68 7.12
N PHE A 344 -9.68 -11.35 6.41
CA PHE A 344 -8.31 -11.33 6.91
C PHE A 344 -7.74 -9.93 6.70
N HIS A 345 -7.64 -9.17 7.76
CA HIS A 345 -7.07 -7.84 7.77
C HIS A 345 -5.98 -7.78 8.84
N SER A 346 -4.73 -7.77 8.41
CA SER A 346 -3.64 -7.53 9.34
C SER A 346 -3.45 -6.01 9.50
N PRO A 347 -3.29 -5.46 10.73
CA PRO A 347 -3.19 -4.02 10.97
C PRO A 347 -2.11 -3.32 10.13
N GLN A 348 -1.02 -4.04 9.78
CA GLN A 348 0.04 -3.52 8.91
C GLN A 348 -0.40 -3.16 7.48
N TYR A 349 -1.61 -3.54 7.03
CA TYR A 349 -2.09 -3.19 5.69
C TYR A 349 -2.26 -1.69 5.48
N ILE A 350 -2.26 -0.91 6.56
CA ILE A 350 -2.18 0.55 6.48
C ILE A 350 -0.96 1.03 5.67
N VAL A 351 0.16 0.29 5.68
CA VAL A 351 1.35 0.59 4.88
C VAL A 351 1.07 0.53 3.38
N TRP A 352 0.11 -0.30 2.94
CA TRP A 352 -0.20 -0.48 1.52
C TRP A 352 -1.00 0.68 0.94
N TYR A 353 -1.96 1.23 1.69
CA TYR A 353 -2.86 2.27 1.19
C TYR A 353 -2.52 3.68 1.67
N ALA A 354 -1.74 3.83 2.74
CA ALA A 354 -1.33 5.16 3.23
C ALA A 354 -0.66 6.04 2.16
N PRO A 355 0.24 5.56 1.29
CA PRO A 355 0.84 6.39 0.26
C PRO A 355 -0.18 6.89 -0.79
N PHE A 356 -1.20 6.10 -1.13
CA PHE A 356 -2.30 6.52 -2.01
C PHE A 356 -3.19 7.56 -1.34
N LEU A 357 -3.52 7.35 -0.06
CA LEU A 357 -4.29 8.33 0.70
C LEU A 357 -3.54 9.66 0.79
N ALA A 358 -2.25 9.65 1.11
CA ALA A 358 -1.42 10.86 1.17
C ALA A 358 -1.46 11.65 -0.15
N LEU A 359 -1.39 10.97 -1.31
CA LEU A 359 -1.54 11.58 -2.63
C LEU A 359 -2.92 12.23 -2.84
N LEU A 360 -3.99 11.57 -2.38
CA LEU A 360 -5.37 11.92 -2.71
C LEU A 360 -6.04 12.87 -1.70
N VAL A 361 -5.47 13.03 -0.49
CA VAL A 361 -5.99 13.95 0.53
C VAL A 361 -5.26 15.30 0.53
N ALA A 362 -4.13 15.42 -0.14
CA ALA A 362 -3.25 16.60 -0.11
C ALA A 362 -3.92 17.90 -0.64
N ASP A 363 -5.10 17.78 -1.23
CA ASP A 363 -5.86 18.88 -1.81
C ASP A 363 -6.85 19.59 -0.86
N GLY A 364 -6.96 19.15 0.41
CA GLY A 364 -7.92 19.74 1.33
C GLY A 364 -7.76 19.39 2.81
N LEU A 365 -7.79 20.41 3.68
CA LEU A 365 -7.59 20.27 5.13
C LEU A 365 -8.56 19.26 5.78
N ARG A 366 -9.84 19.23 5.34
CA ARG A 366 -10.82 18.27 5.86
C ARG A 366 -10.42 16.83 5.56
N LYS A 367 -9.91 16.55 4.35
CA LYS A 367 -9.44 15.22 3.96
C LYS A 367 -8.18 14.83 4.74
N ILE A 368 -7.28 15.80 4.95
CA ILE A 368 -6.08 15.60 5.78
C ILE A 368 -6.49 15.29 7.23
N GLY A 369 -7.46 16.00 7.79
CA GLY A 369 -7.99 15.70 9.12
C GLY A 369 -8.58 14.29 9.22
N LEU A 370 -9.35 13.85 8.22
CA LEU A 370 -9.87 12.47 8.15
C LEU A 370 -8.75 11.44 8.02
N PHE A 371 -7.69 11.72 7.26
CA PHE A 371 -6.53 10.85 7.15
C PHE A 371 -5.87 10.66 8.53
N TYR A 372 -5.60 11.75 9.26
CA TYR A 372 -5.01 11.62 10.60
C TYR A 372 -5.96 10.99 11.63
N LEU A 373 -7.26 11.16 11.48
CA LEU A 373 -8.24 10.41 12.28
C LEU A 373 -8.09 8.90 12.06
N THR A 374 -7.99 8.44 10.80
CA THR A 374 -7.77 7.01 10.52
C THR A 374 -6.42 6.52 11.01
N GLN A 375 -5.35 7.34 10.92
CA GLN A 375 -4.04 7.01 11.53
C GLN A 375 -4.14 6.87 13.04
N THR A 376 -4.91 7.74 13.71
CA THR A 376 -5.11 7.69 15.16
C THR A 376 -5.88 6.44 15.56
N LEU A 377 -6.98 6.12 14.87
CA LEU A 377 -7.76 4.93 15.16
C LEU A 377 -6.94 3.66 14.94
N ALA A 378 -6.22 3.54 13.82
CA ALA A 378 -5.35 2.40 13.55
C ALA A 378 -4.20 2.25 14.58
N TYR A 379 -3.66 3.34 15.13
CA TYR A 379 -2.65 3.28 16.19
C TYR A 379 -3.25 2.88 17.55
N ILE A 380 -4.47 3.31 17.84
CA ILE A 380 -5.22 2.86 19.02
C ILE A 380 -5.56 1.37 18.90
N GLU A 381 -6.05 0.93 17.74
CA GLU A 381 -6.28 -0.48 17.45
C GLU A 381 -5.02 -1.31 17.75
N PHE A 382 -3.93 -0.94 17.10
CA PHE A 382 -2.66 -1.61 17.23
C PHE A 382 -1.52 -0.57 17.20
N PRO A 383 -0.72 -0.45 18.28
CA PRO A 383 -0.47 -1.45 19.33
C PRO A 383 -1.29 -1.28 20.63
N LEU A 384 -2.11 -0.23 20.82
CA LEU A 384 -2.61 0.12 22.16
C LEU A 384 -3.69 -0.86 22.68
N MET A 385 -4.66 -1.25 21.87
CA MET A 385 -5.74 -2.18 22.27
C MET A 385 -5.31 -3.65 22.22
N PHE A 386 -4.34 -3.97 21.38
CA PHE A 386 -3.84 -5.33 21.24
C PHE A 386 -3.22 -5.82 22.56
N GLY A 387 -3.58 -7.05 22.94
CA GLY A 387 -3.14 -7.63 24.22
C GLY A 387 -3.96 -7.21 25.43
N THR A 388 -4.72 -6.11 25.36
CA THR A 388 -5.59 -5.63 26.46
C THR A 388 -7.06 -5.99 26.19
N TYR A 389 -7.58 -5.68 25.03
CA TYR A 389 -8.98 -5.90 24.65
C TYR A 389 -9.15 -7.06 23.67
N TYR A 390 -8.11 -7.44 22.94
CA TYR A 390 -8.04 -8.68 22.17
C TYR A 390 -6.62 -9.24 22.20
N VAL A 391 -6.49 -10.54 22.45
CA VAL A 391 -5.20 -11.19 22.68
C VAL A 391 -4.48 -11.52 21.38
N ASN A 392 -5.27 -11.73 20.32
CA ASN A 392 -4.80 -11.95 18.97
C ASN A 392 -5.87 -11.50 17.97
N LEU A 393 -5.54 -11.53 16.67
CA LEU A 393 -6.42 -11.04 15.60
C LEU A 393 -7.69 -11.87 15.37
N GLN A 394 -7.91 -12.95 16.13
CA GLN A 394 -9.07 -13.84 15.99
C GLN A 394 -9.99 -13.87 17.22
N TYR A 395 -9.56 -13.30 18.37
CA TYR A 395 -10.30 -13.42 19.62
C TYR A 395 -10.48 -12.06 20.28
N MET A 396 -11.70 -11.78 20.63
CA MET A 396 -12.11 -10.64 21.49
C MET A 396 -12.37 -11.14 22.94
N ASN A 397 -12.63 -10.20 23.81
CA ASN A 397 -13.22 -10.50 25.11
C ASN A 397 -14.57 -11.23 24.95
N PRO A 398 -15.01 -11.99 25.99
CA PRO A 398 -16.29 -12.73 25.92
C PRO A 398 -17.47 -11.85 25.52
N VAL A 399 -18.34 -12.39 24.67
CA VAL A 399 -19.55 -11.72 24.19
C VAL A 399 -20.38 -11.19 25.37
N GLY A 400 -20.87 -9.97 25.24
CA GLY A 400 -21.65 -9.28 26.28
C GLY A 400 -20.84 -8.63 27.39
N SER A 401 -19.50 -8.82 27.43
CA SER A 401 -18.65 -8.10 28.37
C SER A 401 -18.44 -6.62 27.96
N GLY A 402 -18.07 -5.76 28.92
CA GLY A 402 -17.77 -4.35 28.61
C GLY A 402 -16.62 -4.20 27.61
N GLY A 403 -15.61 -5.07 27.66
CA GLY A 403 -14.50 -5.08 26.70
C GLY A 403 -14.95 -5.45 25.29
N TRP A 404 -15.89 -6.40 25.16
CA TRP A 404 -16.48 -6.78 23.87
C TRP A 404 -17.25 -5.62 23.24
N TYR A 405 -18.15 -4.96 24.00
CA TYR A 405 -18.89 -3.79 23.49
C TYR A 405 -17.96 -2.65 23.06
N LEU A 406 -16.92 -2.36 23.87
CA LEU A 406 -15.95 -1.32 23.57
C LEU A 406 -15.22 -1.62 22.26
N THR A 407 -14.74 -2.86 22.10
CA THR A 407 -13.98 -3.28 20.91
C THR A 407 -14.86 -3.27 19.65
N LEU A 408 -16.11 -3.77 19.75
CA LEU A 408 -17.04 -3.73 18.63
C LEU A 408 -17.41 -2.30 18.21
N ALA A 409 -17.68 -1.42 19.18
CA ALA A 409 -17.93 -0.01 18.92
C ALA A 409 -16.70 0.68 18.27
N PHE A 410 -15.50 0.36 18.74
CA PHE A 410 -14.26 0.91 18.21
C PHE A 410 -14.03 0.50 16.75
N PHE A 411 -14.11 -0.79 16.43
CA PHE A 411 -13.97 -1.27 15.05
C PHE A 411 -15.05 -0.75 14.11
N THR A 412 -16.27 -0.57 14.63
CA THR A 412 -17.34 0.10 13.87
C THR A 412 -16.95 1.53 13.51
N LEU A 413 -16.44 2.29 14.48
CA LEU A 413 -15.98 3.67 14.26
C LEU A 413 -14.82 3.73 13.26
N GLU A 414 -13.85 2.83 13.38
CA GLU A 414 -12.71 2.74 12.48
C GLU A 414 -13.13 2.43 11.05
N ASN A 415 -13.97 1.40 10.85
CA ASN A 415 -14.51 1.03 9.54
C ASN A 415 -15.31 2.20 8.92
N LEU A 416 -16.14 2.90 9.71
CA LEU A 416 -16.86 4.09 9.26
C LEU A 416 -15.93 5.24 8.88
N ALA A 417 -14.88 5.50 9.66
CA ALA A 417 -13.89 6.53 9.36
C ALA A 417 -13.18 6.24 8.03
N LEU A 418 -12.80 4.99 7.78
CA LEU A 418 -12.22 4.56 6.51
C LEU A 418 -13.19 4.76 5.34
N ILE A 419 -14.45 4.35 5.46
CA ILE A 419 -15.48 4.56 4.43
C ILE A 419 -15.64 6.05 4.13
N ILE A 420 -15.75 6.89 5.17
CA ILE A 420 -15.92 8.34 5.01
C ILE A 420 -14.69 8.95 4.32
N LEU A 421 -13.49 8.52 4.68
CA LEU A 421 -12.26 8.99 4.05
C LEU A 421 -12.24 8.62 2.56
N PHE A 422 -12.47 7.35 2.19
CA PHE A 422 -12.51 6.93 0.80
C PHE A 422 -13.62 7.61 0.00
N TYR A 423 -14.79 7.78 0.59
CA TYR A 423 -15.86 8.55 -0.02
C TYR A 423 -15.44 10.01 -0.27
N SER A 424 -14.73 10.64 0.67
CA SER A 424 -14.26 12.02 0.54
C SER A 424 -13.25 12.22 -0.58
N ILE A 425 -12.37 11.24 -0.83
CA ILE A 425 -11.39 11.32 -1.93
C ILE A 425 -12.03 11.06 -3.31
N LEU A 426 -13.15 10.37 -3.35
CA LEU A 426 -13.90 10.14 -4.59
C LEU A 426 -14.70 11.37 -5.03
N ARG A 427 -15.11 12.23 -4.09
CA ARG A 427 -15.87 13.45 -4.40
C ARG A 427 -15.05 14.43 -5.25
N PRO A 428 -15.66 15.09 -6.25
CA PRO A 428 -15.08 16.26 -6.92
C PRO A 428 -14.88 17.40 -5.92
N LYS A 429 -13.90 18.29 -6.20
CA LYS A 429 -13.51 19.40 -5.31
C LYS A 429 -14.64 20.39 -4.94
N ASP A 430 -15.65 20.54 -5.75
CA ASP A 430 -16.62 21.64 -5.65
C ASP A 430 -18.02 21.15 -5.35
N GLY A 431 -18.36 20.83 -4.14
CA GLY A 431 -19.73 20.77 -3.61
C GLY A 431 -20.88 20.29 -4.53
N MET A 432 -20.57 19.89 -5.75
CA MET A 432 -21.51 19.43 -6.75
C MET A 432 -22.22 18.16 -6.28
N ARG A 433 -23.54 18.18 -6.30
CA ARG A 433 -24.36 16.99 -6.01
C ARG A 433 -23.86 15.80 -6.80
N ILE A 434 -23.68 14.66 -6.12
CA ILE A 434 -23.32 13.40 -6.74
C ILE A 434 -24.47 12.95 -7.63
N THR A 435 -24.42 13.35 -8.88
CA THR A 435 -25.15 12.66 -9.95
C THR A 435 -24.12 11.82 -10.70
N LEU A 436 -24.52 10.69 -11.27
CA LEU A 436 -23.65 9.90 -12.18
C LEU A 436 -22.99 10.80 -13.24
N LYS A 437 -23.65 11.88 -13.65
CA LYS A 437 -23.17 12.91 -14.53
C LYS A 437 -21.97 13.71 -13.98
N ASN A 438 -21.94 13.98 -12.67
CA ASN A 438 -20.89 14.77 -12.01
C ASN A 438 -19.75 13.93 -11.47
N PHE A 439 -19.98 12.61 -11.34
CA PHE A 439 -18.93 11.65 -11.00
C PHE A 439 -17.93 11.49 -12.17
N TYR A 440 -18.44 11.65 -13.40
CA TYR A 440 -17.67 11.60 -14.66
C TYR A 440 -18.16 12.70 -15.63
N PRO A 441 -17.74 13.95 -15.45
CA PRO A 441 -18.14 15.03 -16.38
C PRO A 441 -17.78 14.75 -17.85
N ASP A 442 -16.82 13.86 -18.09
CA ASP A 442 -16.40 13.47 -19.45
C ASP A 442 -17.03 12.16 -19.94
N PHE A 443 -17.91 11.51 -19.17
CA PHE A 443 -18.58 10.26 -19.59
C PHE A 443 -19.77 10.48 -20.50
N ILE A 444 -20.38 11.66 -20.47
CA ILE A 444 -21.62 12.00 -21.15
C ILE A 444 -21.43 13.20 -22.11
N GLY A 445 -20.25 13.74 -22.18
CA GLY A 445 -19.94 14.92 -22.99
C GLY A 445 -19.23 14.59 -24.28
N LYS A 446 -20.01 14.55 -25.35
CA LYS A 446 -19.68 14.68 -26.77
C LYS A 446 -18.90 13.54 -27.42
N GLY A 447 -19.67 12.75 -28.21
CA GLY A 447 -19.21 12.06 -29.39
C GLY A 447 -18.64 13.04 -30.40
#